data_d9d875e542eda338542a8201e7bbc091
#
_entry.id   d9d875e542eda338542a8201e7bbc091
#
_cell.length_a   1.000
_cell.length_b   1.000
_cell.length_c   1.000
_cell.angle_alpha   90.00
_cell.angle_beta   90.00
_cell.angle_gamma   90.00
#
_symmetry.space_group_name_H-M   'P 1'
#
loop_
_entity.id
_entity.type
_entity.pdbx_description
1 polymer ?
#
loop_
_entity_poly.entity_id
_entity_poly.type
_entity_poly.pdbx_seq_one_letter_code
_entity_poly.pdbx_strand_id
1 'polypeptide(L)'
;MKPLDLEGRQSPSLVSGPLRLTRGLPLILTKFVPPRSSIQLLERPRLLQLLSPVQQCRLGVVCAGAGFGKTTLLAQWHQQMVAQGERIAWLSLDEDDDDVWQFIPYLLQALRPLYADWDADFWRDMEEQKLPSSEQLLAGLINQLHYCPHDVYLIIDDFHVINDRGVYEALGYLIKHAPAALHLIIGSRFHPNLALSQLQAQDQLVEIYDRDLQFTLEETKHYFSRTVALPLSNHHAQRLQSVTEGWIAGMKIASLSAELQ
;
A
#
# COMPACT_ATOMS: atom_id res chain seq x y z
N MET A 1 -49.64 -9.10 -2.48
CA MET A 1 -48.44 -9.84 -2.89
C MET A 1 -47.53 -8.89 -3.62
N LYS A 2 -46.54 -8.30 -2.89
CA LYS A 2 -45.53 -7.42 -3.47
C LYS A 2 -44.27 -8.25 -3.76
N PRO A 3 -43.57 -8.02 -4.87
CA PRO A 3 -42.37 -8.78 -5.19
C PRO A 3 -41.21 -8.39 -4.22
N LEU A 4 -40.45 -9.40 -3.81
CA LEU A 4 -39.23 -9.27 -3.02
C LEU A 4 -38.12 -8.79 -3.96
N ASP A 5 -37.57 -7.61 -3.67
CA ASP A 5 -36.35 -7.11 -4.29
C ASP A 5 -35.14 -7.79 -3.64
N LEU A 6 -34.41 -8.54 -4.46
CA LEU A 6 -33.13 -9.18 -4.16
C LEU A 6 -32.00 -8.17 -4.36
N GLU A 7 -31.87 -7.17 -3.50
CA GLU A 7 -30.68 -6.30 -3.42
C GLU A 7 -30.54 -5.73 -2.00
N GLY A 8 -30.13 -6.57 -1.08
CA GLY A 8 -29.82 -6.19 0.30
C GLY A 8 -28.31 -6.23 0.60
N ARG A 9 -27.46 -5.75 -0.28
CA ARG A 9 -26.11 -5.35 0.09
C ARG A 9 -26.10 -3.83 0.28
N GLN A 10 -26.28 -3.40 1.51
CA GLN A 10 -26.00 -2.03 1.89
C GLN A 10 -24.52 -1.77 1.64
N SER A 11 -24.23 -0.90 0.67
CA SER A 11 -22.95 -0.24 0.56
C SER A 11 -22.61 0.34 1.94
N PRO A 12 -21.37 0.22 2.45
CA PRO A 12 -21.01 0.82 3.73
C PRO A 12 -21.34 2.31 3.63
N SER A 13 -22.25 2.77 4.46
CA SER A 13 -22.61 4.17 4.59
C SER A 13 -21.32 4.92 4.91
N LEU A 14 -20.89 5.77 3.99
CA LEU A 14 -19.83 6.75 4.21
C LEU A 14 -20.19 7.51 5.48
N VAL A 15 -19.50 7.20 6.58
CA VAL A 15 -19.65 7.91 7.85
C VAL A 15 -19.33 9.37 7.58
N SER A 16 -20.33 10.20 7.76
CA SER A 16 -20.39 11.59 7.38
C SER A 16 -19.39 12.45 8.15
N GLY A 17 -18.44 13.03 7.43
CA GLY A 17 -17.59 14.13 7.82
C GLY A 17 -16.10 13.83 7.73
N PRO A 18 -15.32 14.67 7.04
CA PRO A 18 -13.86 14.53 7.06
C PRO A 18 -13.34 14.87 8.46
N LEU A 19 -12.42 14.05 8.98
CA LEU A 19 -11.65 14.39 10.18
C LEU A 19 -11.00 15.77 10.02
N ARG A 20 -11.29 16.69 10.92
CA ARG A 20 -10.66 18.03 10.97
C ARG A 20 -9.40 18.03 11.84
N LEU A 21 -8.61 16.93 11.80
CA LEU A 21 -7.37 16.82 12.57
C LEU A 21 -6.17 17.51 11.91
N THR A 22 -6.28 17.87 10.65
CA THR A 22 -5.24 18.61 9.94
C THR A 22 -5.50 20.10 10.10
N ARG A 23 -4.73 20.85 10.82
CA ARG A 23 -4.65 22.33 10.90
C ARG A 23 -5.74 23.11 10.09
N GLY A 24 -6.95 22.54 9.94
CA GLY A 24 -8.10 23.09 9.19
C GLY A 24 -8.11 22.79 7.69
N LEU A 25 -7.14 22.07 7.13
CA LEU A 25 -7.13 21.68 5.71
C LEU A 25 -7.93 20.39 5.51
N PRO A 26 -8.72 20.29 4.43
CA PRO A 26 -9.43 19.07 4.10
C PRO A 26 -8.43 17.98 3.65
N LEU A 27 -8.71 16.72 4.04
CA LEU A 27 -7.93 15.58 3.58
C LEU A 27 -8.13 15.33 2.08
N ILE A 28 -7.06 14.96 1.38
CA ILE A 28 -7.09 14.61 -0.05
C ILE A 28 -7.51 13.15 -0.18
N LEU A 29 -8.77 12.92 -0.56
CA LEU A 29 -9.37 11.58 -0.59
C LEU A 29 -8.72 10.63 -1.62
N THR A 30 -8.09 11.15 -2.66
CA THR A 30 -7.39 10.35 -3.66
C THR A 30 -6.18 9.62 -3.10
N LYS A 31 -5.63 10.04 -1.96
CA LYS A 31 -4.54 9.35 -1.26
C LYS A 31 -4.97 7.99 -0.67
N PHE A 32 -6.27 7.77 -0.47
CA PHE A 32 -6.82 6.54 0.12
C PHE A 32 -7.23 5.48 -0.91
N VAL A 33 -6.91 5.71 -2.18
CA VAL A 33 -7.29 4.81 -3.27
C VAL A 33 -6.04 4.42 -4.05
N PRO A 34 -5.83 3.12 -4.34
CA PRO A 34 -4.75 2.70 -5.21
C PRO A 34 -4.83 3.42 -6.56
N PRO A 35 -3.70 3.80 -7.17
CA PRO A 35 -3.70 4.40 -8.49
C PRO A 35 -4.37 3.49 -9.51
N ARG A 36 -5.29 4.05 -10.32
CA ARG A 36 -5.93 3.31 -11.41
C ARG A 36 -4.92 3.08 -12.51
N SER A 37 -4.73 1.83 -12.88
CA SER A 37 -3.99 1.51 -14.09
C SER A 37 -4.92 1.59 -15.29
N SER A 38 -4.54 2.44 -16.26
CA SER A 38 -5.26 2.59 -17.54
C SER A 38 -4.89 1.51 -18.56
N ILE A 39 -3.92 0.65 -18.26
CA ILE A 39 -3.37 -0.35 -19.16
C ILE A 39 -3.69 -1.73 -18.60
N GLN A 40 -3.98 -2.71 -19.47
CA GLN A 40 -3.99 -4.11 -19.07
C GLN A 40 -2.62 -4.46 -18.46
N LEU A 41 -2.57 -4.46 -17.12
CA LEU A 41 -1.36 -4.79 -16.39
C LEU A 41 -1.05 -6.28 -16.60
N LEU A 42 0.20 -6.57 -16.83
CA LEU A 42 0.68 -7.94 -16.78
C LEU A 42 0.53 -8.45 -15.34
N GLU A 43 -0.27 -9.49 -15.17
CA GLU A 43 -0.29 -10.20 -13.90
C GLU A 43 1.04 -10.95 -13.71
N ARG A 44 1.61 -10.78 -12.53
CA ARG A 44 2.88 -11.40 -12.13
C ARG A 44 2.66 -12.27 -10.89
N PRO A 45 2.09 -13.48 -11.05
CA PRO A 45 1.73 -14.35 -9.91
C PRO A 45 2.92 -14.64 -8.99
N ARG A 46 4.13 -14.72 -9.54
CA ARG A 46 5.38 -14.90 -8.79
C ARG A 46 5.57 -13.81 -7.74
N LEU A 47 5.29 -12.55 -8.07
CA LEU A 47 5.44 -11.42 -7.15
C LEU A 47 4.33 -11.41 -6.07
N LEU A 48 3.11 -11.73 -6.46
CA LEU A 48 2.01 -11.85 -5.51
C LEU A 48 2.28 -12.96 -4.48
N GLN A 49 2.93 -14.06 -4.91
CA GLN A 49 3.38 -15.12 -4.00
C GLN A 49 4.45 -14.63 -3.02
N LEU A 50 5.34 -13.72 -3.42
CA LEU A 50 6.34 -13.13 -2.51
C LEU A 50 5.69 -12.25 -1.41
N LEU A 51 4.52 -11.68 -1.67
CA LEU A 51 3.75 -10.91 -0.68
C LEU A 51 2.88 -11.78 0.22
N SER A 52 2.58 -13.02 -0.15
CA SER A 52 1.71 -13.92 0.65
C SER A 52 2.16 -14.05 2.12
N PRO A 53 3.46 -14.16 2.47
CA PRO A 53 3.89 -14.27 3.85
C PRO A 53 3.56 -13.03 4.70
N VAL A 54 3.30 -11.87 4.09
CA VAL A 54 2.90 -10.65 4.81
C VAL A 54 1.65 -10.86 5.65
N GLN A 55 0.77 -11.78 5.25
CA GLN A 55 -0.44 -12.15 6.00
C GLN A 55 -0.12 -12.78 7.37
N GLN A 56 1.12 -13.20 7.61
CA GLN A 56 1.58 -13.78 8.87
C GLN A 56 2.65 -12.92 9.55
N CYS A 57 3.04 -11.80 8.94
CA CYS A 57 4.10 -10.92 9.40
C CYS A 57 3.53 -9.55 9.77
N ARG A 58 4.22 -8.83 10.64
CA ARG A 58 3.84 -7.46 11.02
C ARG A 58 4.13 -6.43 9.94
N LEU A 59 5.20 -6.66 9.16
CA LEU A 59 5.66 -5.68 8.19
C LEU A 59 6.12 -6.34 6.89
N GLY A 60 5.65 -5.80 5.78
CA GLY A 60 6.20 -5.99 4.44
C GLY A 60 6.89 -4.72 3.96
N VAL A 61 8.06 -4.83 3.35
CA VAL A 61 8.77 -3.71 2.73
C VAL A 61 9.04 -4.04 1.26
N VAL A 62 8.52 -3.23 0.35
CA VAL A 62 8.80 -3.31 -1.09
C VAL A 62 9.72 -2.15 -1.45
N CYS A 63 11.02 -2.43 -1.55
CA CYS A 63 12.06 -1.44 -1.73
C CYS A 63 12.70 -1.59 -3.12
N ALA A 64 12.49 -0.61 -4.00
CA ALA A 64 13.12 -0.59 -5.33
C ALA A 64 13.11 0.81 -5.94
N GLY A 65 14.02 1.07 -6.84
CA GLY A 65 14.14 2.33 -7.57
C GLY A 65 12.85 2.74 -8.31
N ALA A 66 12.85 3.93 -8.88
CA ALA A 66 11.73 4.40 -9.72
C ALA A 66 11.52 3.48 -10.92
N GLY A 67 10.26 3.24 -11.31
CA GLY A 67 9.93 2.49 -12.51
C GLY A 67 10.10 0.96 -12.43
N PHE A 68 10.36 0.38 -11.25
CA PHE A 68 10.39 -1.08 -11.04
C PHE A 68 9.01 -1.71 -10.83
N GLY A 69 7.95 -0.90 -10.73
CA GLY A 69 6.58 -1.41 -10.61
C GLY A 69 6.12 -1.71 -9.17
N LYS A 70 6.73 -1.10 -8.15
CA LYS A 70 6.29 -1.22 -6.75
C LYS A 70 4.80 -0.94 -6.56
N THR A 71 4.38 0.27 -6.88
CA THR A 71 2.98 0.70 -6.78
C THR A 71 2.03 -0.22 -7.55
N THR A 72 2.46 -0.70 -8.74
CA THR A 72 1.70 -1.66 -9.54
C THR A 72 1.51 -2.99 -8.81
N LEU A 73 2.58 -3.53 -8.24
CA LEU A 73 2.52 -4.77 -7.45
C LEU A 73 1.61 -4.61 -6.24
N LEU A 74 1.79 -3.53 -5.48
CA LEU A 74 0.98 -3.24 -4.30
C LEU A 74 -0.50 -3.05 -4.66
N ALA A 75 -0.81 -2.39 -5.78
CA ALA A 75 -2.18 -2.22 -6.25
C ALA A 75 -2.82 -3.55 -6.71
N GLN A 76 -2.06 -4.42 -7.39
CA GLN A 76 -2.54 -5.76 -7.75
C GLN A 76 -2.80 -6.62 -6.51
N TRP A 77 -1.89 -6.57 -5.53
CA TRP A 77 -2.07 -7.29 -4.27
C TRP A 77 -3.27 -6.74 -3.48
N HIS A 78 -3.42 -5.42 -3.39
CA HIS A 78 -4.61 -4.79 -2.80
C HIS A 78 -5.90 -5.30 -3.46
N GLN A 79 -5.97 -5.33 -4.78
CA GLN A 79 -7.13 -5.82 -5.52
C GLN A 79 -7.42 -7.29 -5.21
N GLN A 80 -6.39 -8.12 -5.13
CA GLN A 80 -6.51 -9.54 -4.76
C GLN A 80 -7.07 -9.69 -3.34
N MET A 81 -6.54 -8.94 -2.36
CA MET A 81 -6.99 -8.99 -0.97
C MET A 81 -8.45 -8.54 -0.83
N VAL A 82 -8.85 -7.48 -1.52
CA VAL A 82 -10.26 -7.03 -1.59
C VAL A 82 -11.15 -8.13 -2.17
N ALA A 83 -10.72 -8.80 -3.25
CA ALA A 83 -11.47 -9.90 -3.86
C ALA A 83 -11.61 -11.13 -2.93
N GLN A 84 -10.67 -11.32 -2.02
CA GLN A 84 -10.73 -12.36 -0.97
C GLN A 84 -11.59 -11.96 0.23
N GLY A 85 -12.06 -10.70 0.27
CA GLY A 85 -12.88 -10.18 1.37
C GLY A 85 -12.07 -9.68 2.56
N GLU A 86 -10.75 -9.51 2.39
CA GLU A 86 -9.86 -9.01 3.43
C GLU A 86 -10.04 -7.50 3.66
N ARG A 87 -9.73 -7.05 4.86
CA ARG A 87 -9.82 -5.66 5.27
C ARG A 87 -8.49 -4.95 4.99
N ILE A 88 -8.40 -4.29 3.86
CA ILE A 88 -7.20 -3.63 3.40
C ILE A 88 -7.44 -2.16 3.12
N ALA A 89 -6.53 -1.30 3.61
CA ALA A 89 -6.48 0.12 3.36
C ALA A 89 -5.28 0.50 2.50
N TRP A 90 -5.39 1.66 1.86
CA TRP A 90 -4.35 2.27 1.06
C TRP A 90 -4.08 3.70 1.52
N LEU A 91 -2.80 4.08 1.59
CA LEU A 91 -2.34 5.44 1.81
C LEU A 91 -1.17 5.73 0.88
N SER A 92 -1.36 6.65 -0.08
CA SER A 92 -0.26 7.22 -0.87
C SER A 92 0.26 8.48 -0.18
N LEU A 93 1.56 8.59 -0.05
CA LEU A 93 2.22 9.75 0.54
C LEU A 93 2.79 10.66 -0.54
N ASP A 94 2.88 11.95 -0.22
CA ASP A 94 3.61 12.96 -0.98
C ASP A 94 4.43 13.87 -0.04
N GLU A 95 5.14 14.85 -0.60
CA GLU A 95 6.03 15.73 0.15
C GLU A 95 5.29 16.56 1.23
N ASP A 96 3.98 16.81 1.07
CA ASP A 96 3.19 17.54 2.05
C ASP A 96 2.90 16.70 3.31
N ASP A 97 3.09 15.39 3.26
CA ASP A 97 2.90 14.48 4.40
C ASP A 97 4.15 14.33 5.28
N ASP A 98 5.24 15.04 4.97
CA ASP A 98 6.50 15.03 5.71
C ASP A 98 6.42 15.86 7.02
N ASP A 99 5.37 15.63 7.79
CA ASP A 99 5.09 16.21 9.11
C ASP A 99 4.22 15.22 9.89
N VAL A 100 4.60 14.90 11.12
CA VAL A 100 3.88 13.91 11.95
C VAL A 100 2.42 14.28 12.19
N TRP A 101 2.11 15.58 12.30
CA TRP A 101 0.75 16.09 12.51
C TRP A 101 -0.10 16.06 11.25
N GLN A 102 0.52 15.91 10.09
CA GLN A 102 -0.15 15.64 8.82
C GLN A 102 -0.29 14.13 8.59
N PHE A 103 0.76 13.37 8.85
CA PHE A 103 0.81 11.93 8.61
C PHE A 103 -0.19 11.14 9.46
N ILE A 104 -0.26 11.39 10.79
CA ILE A 104 -1.15 10.64 11.68
C ILE A 104 -2.63 10.76 11.30
N PRO A 105 -3.20 11.93 11.01
CA PRO A 105 -4.56 12.06 10.50
C PRO A 105 -4.82 11.25 9.23
N TYR A 106 -3.88 11.23 8.27
CA TYR A 106 -4.02 10.41 7.08
C TYR A 106 -3.99 8.91 7.41
N LEU A 107 -3.08 8.48 8.29
CA LEU A 107 -3.00 7.10 8.77
C LEU A 107 -4.33 6.64 9.39
N LEU A 108 -4.88 7.44 10.30
CA LEU A 108 -6.15 7.17 10.96
C LEU A 108 -7.31 7.12 9.97
N GLN A 109 -7.37 8.09 9.06
CA GLN A 109 -8.43 8.15 8.05
C GLN A 109 -8.37 6.99 7.05
N ALA A 110 -7.17 6.50 6.72
CA ALA A 110 -7.01 5.33 5.85
C ALA A 110 -7.63 4.08 6.50
N LEU A 111 -7.46 3.90 7.80
CA LEU A 111 -7.97 2.76 8.54
C LEU A 111 -9.46 2.87 8.88
N ARG A 112 -10.01 4.07 8.99
CA ARG A 112 -11.39 4.33 9.42
C ARG A 112 -12.46 3.51 8.67
N PRO A 113 -12.42 3.36 7.32
CA PRO A 113 -13.44 2.61 6.59
C PRO A 113 -13.46 1.11 6.87
N LEU A 114 -12.38 0.57 7.43
CA LEU A 114 -12.26 -0.85 7.72
C LEU A 114 -13.04 -1.28 8.96
N TYR A 115 -13.51 -0.32 9.76
CA TYR A 115 -14.16 -0.53 11.04
C TYR A 115 -15.44 0.28 11.15
N ALA A 116 -16.56 -0.33 10.79
CA ALA A 116 -17.88 0.28 11.00
C ALA A 116 -18.22 0.44 12.50
N ASP A 117 -17.60 -0.38 13.34
CA ASP A 117 -17.89 -0.51 14.78
C ASP A 117 -16.85 0.17 15.66
N TRP A 118 -15.95 0.99 15.10
CA TRP A 118 -15.05 1.78 15.93
C TRP A 118 -15.87 2.72 16.83
N ASP A 119 -15.51 2.70 18.10
CA ASP A 119 -16.17 3.50 19.10
C ASP A 119 -16.28 4.96 18.63
N ALA A 120 -17.52 5.41 18.42
CA ALA A 120 -17.79 6.78 18.00
C ALA A 120 -17.22 7.78 19.03
N ASP A 121 -17.07 7.36 20.28
CA ASP A 121 -16.48 8.15 21.35
C ASP A 121 -14.99 8.37 21.13
N PHE A 122 -14.25 7.36 20.62
CA PHE A 122 -12.82 7.51 20.25
C PHE A 122 -12.63 8.64 19.24
N TRP A 123 -13.45 8.67 18.18
CA TRP A 123 -13.35 9.71 17.14
C TRP A 123 -13.78 11.07 17.67
N ARG A 124 -14.83 11.12 18.48
CA ARG A 124 -15.31 12.36 19.11
C ARG A 124 -14.27 12.92 20.08
N ASP A 125 -13.68 12.10 20.93
CA ASP A 125 -12.67 12.53 21.89
C ASP A 125 -11.41 13.06 21.20
N MET A 126 -11.07 12.48 20.05
CA MET A 126 -9.98 13.00 19.21
C MET A 126 -10.31 14.35 18.57
N GLU A 127 -11.56 14.56 18.15
CA GLU A 127 -12.01 15.83 17.56
C GLU A 127 -12.16 16.94 18.63
N GLU A 128 -12.54 16.60 19.87
CA GLU A 128 -12.77 17.53 20.97
C GLU A 128 -11.51 17.84 21.79
N GLN A 129 -10.51 16.94 21.80
CA GLN A 129 -9.29 17.18 22.59
C GLN A 129 -8.41 18.25 21.94
N LYS A 130 -7.99 19.22 22.77
CA LYS A 130 -7.04 20.26 22.39
C LYS A 130 -5.66 19.65 22.19
N LEU A 131 -5.38 19.18 20.97
CA LEU A 131 -4.09 18.68 20.51
C LEU A 131 -3.56 17.52 21.37
N PRO A 132 -4.12 16.31 21.28
CA PRO A 132 -3.50 15.14 21.90
C PRO A 132 -2.09 14.96 21.31
N SER A 133 -1.15 14.41 22.10
CA SER A 133 0.17 14.06 21.56
C SER A 133 0.05 12.97 20.48
N SER A 134 1.00 12.92 19.57
CA SER A 134 1.09 11.86 18.54
C SER A 134 1.02 10.45 19.16
N GLU A 135 1.68 10.27 20.31
CA GLU A 135 1.67 9.01 21.06
C GLU A 135 0.28 8.65 21.60
N GLN A 136 -0.49 9.64 22.10
CA GLN A 136 -1.85 9.40 22.59
C GLN A 136 -2.79 8.99 21.45
N LEU A 137 -2.66 9.60 20.27
CA LEU A 137 -3.42 9.24 19.08
C LEU A 137 -3.11 7.81 18.64
N LEU A 138 -1.83 7.45 18.60
CA LEU A 138 -1.40 6.10 18.23
C LEU A 138 -1.78 5.06 19.27
N ALA A 139 -1.67 5.37 20.57
CA ALA A 139 -2.12 4.48 21.63
C ALA A 139 -3.64 4.21 21.54
N GLY A 140 -4.44 5.24 21.27
CA GLY A 140 -5.86 5.09 21.01
C GLY A 140 -6.13 4.19 19.81
N LEU A 141 -5.46 4.41 18.68
CA LEU A 141 -5.55 3.55 17.50
C LEU A 141 -5.20 2.09 17.82
N ILE A 142 -4.08 1.86 18.50
CA ILE A 142 -3.61 0.52 18.87
C ILE A 142 -4.65 -0.19 19.75
N ASN A 143 -5.25 0.51 20.70
CA ASN A 143 -6.30 -0.04 21.56
C ASN A 143 -7.55 -0.40 20.76
N GLN A 144 -7.96 0.43 19.78
CA GLN A 144 -9.07 0.10 18.90
C GLN A 144 -8.76 -1.15 18.05
N LEU A 145 -7.56 -1.23 17.48
CA LEU A 145 -7.11 -2.38 16.71
C LEU A 145 -7.04 -3.66 17.55
N HIS A 146 -6.74 -3.56 18.84
CA HIS A 146 -6.66 -4.71 19.75
C HIS A 146 -8.01 -5.46 19.91
N TYR A 147 -9.10 -4.74 19.87
CA TYR A 147 -10.45 -5.33 19.97
C TYR A 147 -11.00 -5.81 18.62
N CYS A 148 -10.22 -5.67 17.56
CA CYS A 148 -10.64 -6.07 16.24
C CYS A 148 -10.56 -7.58 16.07
N PRO A 149 -11.66 -8.26 15.66
CA PRO A 149 -11.67 -9.71 15.52
C PRO A 149 -11.06 -10.21 14.20
N HIS A 150 -10.60 -9.31 13.35
CA HIS A 150 -10.12 -9.63 12.00
C HIS A 150 -8.75 -9.00 11.73
N ASP A 151 -7.99 -9.61 10.84
CA ASP A 151 -6.76 -9.04 10.34
C ASP A 151 -7.03 -7.79 9.49
N VAL A 152 -6.14 -6.85 9.56
CA VAL A 152 -6.17 -5.56 8.89
C VAL A 152 -4.86 -5.31 8.21
N TYR A 153 -4.94 -4.92 6.95
CA TYR A 153 -3.80 -4.63 6.12
C TYR A 153 -3.78 -3.14 5.79
N LEU A 154 -2.62 -2.51 5.92
CA LEU A 154 -2.43 -1.12 5.51
C LEU A 154 -1.22 -1.01 4.59
N ILE A 155 -1.46 -0.60 3.36
CA ILE A 155 -0.42 -0.25 2.40
C ILE A 155 -0.12 1.24 2.53
N ILE A 156 1.16 1.56 2.74
CA ILE A 156 1.70 2.93 2.70
C ILE A 156 2.65 3.00 1.51
N ASP A 157 2.21 3.64 0.42
CA ASP A 157 3.02 3.77 -0.79
C ASP A 157 3.75 5.12 -0.82
N ASP A 158 4.85 5.15 -1.57
CA ASP A 158 5.74 6.29 -1.74
C ASP A 158 6.36 6.82 -0.42
N PHE A 159 6.59 5.95 0.57
CA PHE A 159 7.15 6.31 1.88
C PHE A 159 8.53 7.01 1.78
N HIS A 160 9.20 6.91 0.66
CA HIS A 160 10.51 7.55 0.43
C HIS A 160 10.48 9.08 0.42
N VAL A 161 9.31 9.71 0.39
CA VAL A 161 9.16 11.18 0.46
C VAL A 161 9.28 11.68 1.91
N ILE A 162 9.16 10.79 2.88
CA ILE A 162 9.19 11.11 4.30
C ILE A 162 10.65 11.20 4.78
N ASN A 163 10.97 12.32 5.42
CA ASN A 163 12.24 12.58 6.10
C ASN A 163 12.03 13.00 7.57
N ASP A 164 10.82 13.41 7.95
CA ASP A 164 10.50 13.87 9.29
C ASP A 164 10.72 12.77 10.33
N ARG A 165 11.54 13.06 11.32
CA ARG A 165 11.87 12.15 12.41
C ARG A 165 10.65 11.73 13.21
N GLY A 166 9.70 12.64 13.41
CA GLY A 166 8.47 12.37 14.15
C GLY A 166 7.60 11.32 13.46
N VAL A 167 7.55 11.31 12.12
CA VAL A 167 6.85 10.27 11.34
C VAL A 167 7.52 8.91 11.51
N TYR A 168 8.86 8.83 11.46
CA TYR A 168 9.60 7.59 11.71
C TYR A 168 9.39 7.07 13.13
N GLU A 169 9.40 7.96 14.14
CA GLU A 169 9.12 7.61 15.54
C GLU A 169 7.69 7.11 15.72
N ALA A 170 6.71 7.78 15.12
CA ALA A 170 5.30 7.40 15.14
C ALA A 170 5.06 6.03 14.50
N LEU A 171 5.63 5.80 13.30
CA LEU A 171 5.51 4.52 12.61
C LEU A 171 6.25 3.40 13.35
N GLY A 172 7.44 3.67 13.90
CA GLY A 172 8.18 2.74 14.75
C GLY A 172 7.41 2.37 16.01
N TYR A 173 6.74 3.34 16.66
CA TYR A 173 5.86 3.11 17.80
C TYR A 173 4.68 2.20 17.41
N LEU A 174 4.02 2.47 16.28
CA LEU A 174 2.93 1.65 15.76
C LEU A 174 3.40 0.21 15.49
N ILE A 175 4.49 0.03 14.76
CA ILE A 175 5.05 -1.30 14.43
C ILE A 175 5.36 -2.09 15.72
N LYS A 176 5.91 -1.42 16.74
CA LYS A 176 6.30 -2.07 17.99
C LYS A 176 5.11 -2.51 18.84
N HIS A 177 4.05 -1.70 18.90
CA HIS A 177 2.96 -1.85 19.86
C HIS A 177 1.65 -2.34 19.25
N ALA A 178 1.50 -2.31 17.91
CA ALA A 178 0.29 -2.78 17.25
C ALA A 178 0.01 -4.27 17.56
N PRO A 179 -1.27 -4.66 17.62
CA PRO A 179 -1.64 -6.06 17.77
C PRO A 179 -1.19 -6.88 16.56
N ALA A 180 -1.11 -8.21 16.73
CA ALA A 180 -0.71 -9.13 15.66
C ALA A 180 -1.62 -9.06 14.41
N ALA A 181 -2.85 -8.62 14.61
CA ALA A 181 -3.84 -8.47 13.54
C ALA A 181 -3.60 -7.26 12.61
N LEU A 182 -2.64 -6.36 12.92
CA LEU A 182 -2.26 -5.28 12.01
C LEU A 182 -1.04 -5.66 11.18
N HIS A 183 -1.20 -5.67 9.87
CA HIS A 183 -0.16 -5.93 8.89
C HIS A 183 0.13 -4.66 8.09
N LEU A 184 1.35 -4.16 8.18
CA LEU A 184 1.77 -2.96 7.45
C LEU A 184 2.57 -3.36 6.22
N ILE A 185 2.36 -2.67 5.11
CA ILE A 185 3.13 -2.85 3.88
C ILE A 185 3.63 -1.49 3.41
N ILE A 186 4.94 -1.33 3.29
CA ILE A 186 5.57 -0.07 2.91
C ILE A 186 6.18 -0.19 1.52
N GLY A 187 5.73 0.66 0.59
CA GLY A 187 6.36 0.88 -0.71
C GLY A 187 7.33 2.05 -0.65
N SER A 188 8.61 1.84 -0.97
CA SER A 188 9.63 2.90 -0.88
C SER A 188 10.67 2.79 -1.99
N ARG A 189 11.34 3.89 -2.35
CA ARG A 189 12.51 3.86 -3.26
C ARG A 189 13.78 3.45 -2.55
N PHE A 190 13.87 3.76 -1.27
CA PHE A 190 15.00 3.44 -0.42
C PHE A 190 14.51 2.64 0.78
N HIS A 191 15.39 1.84 1.35
CA HIS A 191 15.06 1.11 2.56
C HIS A 191 14.72 2.11 3.69
N PRO A 192 13.52 2.01 4.31
CA PRO A 192 13.14 2.93 5.37
C PRO A 192 14.05 2.74 6.59
N ASN A 193 14.50 3.85 7.18
CA ASN A 193 15.36 3.82 8.37
C ASN A 193 14.53 3.52 9.64
N LEU A 194 13.88 2.38 9.64
CA LEU A 194 13.13 1.82 10.78
C LEU A 194 13.99 0.75 11.47
N ALA A 195 13.85 0.62 12.78
CA ALA A 195 14.58 -0.39 13.55
C ALA A 195 14.00 -1.80 13.32
N LEU A 196 14.22 -2.38 12.15
CA LEU A 196 13.60 -3.63 11.69
C LEU A 196 14.29 -4.91 12.16
N SER A 197 15.48 -4.82 12.75
CA SER A 197 16.27 -5.99 13.16
C SER A 197 15.54 -6.93 14.12
N GLN A 198 14.69 -6.41 14.99
CA GLN A 198 13.88 -7.24 15.89
C GLN A 198 12.81 -8.02 15.13
N LEU A 199 12.13 -7.39 14.16
CA LEU A 199 11.14 -8.05 13.31
C LEU A 199 11.79 -9.13 12.45
N GLN A 200 12.96 -8.84 11.90
CA GLN A 200 13.75 -9.80 11.12
C GLN A 200 14.14 -11.03 11.96
N ALA A 201 14.60 -10.82 13.21
CA ALA A 201 14.95 -11.91 14.12
C ALA A 201 13.75 -12.76 14.57
N GLN A 202 12.52 -12.24 14.44
CA GLN A 202 11.27 -12.90 14.80
C GLN A 202 10.49 -13.45 13.59
N ASP A 203 11.07 -13.43 12.39
CA ASP A 203 10.39 -13.78 11.12
C ASP A 203 9.09 -13.00 10.88
N GLN A 204 9.06 -11.73 11.36
CA GLN A 204 7.92 -10.82 11.26
C GLN A 204 8.11 -9.74 10.19
N LEU A 205 9.09 -9.92 9.29
CA LEU A 205 9.44 -9.00 8.20
C LEU A 205 9.52 -9.74 6.88
N VAL A 206 8.84 -9.20 5.87
CA VAL A 206 8.97 -9.61 4.46
C VAL A 206 9.62 -8.47 3.69
N GLU A 207 10.68 -8.75 2.96
CA GLU A 207 11.38 -7.75 2.15
C GLU A 207 11.43 -8.19 0.69
N ILE A 208 11.02 -7.29 -0.19
CA ILE A 208 11.06 -7.45 -1.65
C ILE A 208 11.91 -6.31 -2.21
N TYR A 209 12.89 -6.65 -3.00
CA TYR A 209 13.85 -5.71 -3.56
C TYR A 209 13.70 -5.58 -5.09
N ASP A 210 14.44 -4.64 -5.67
CA ASP A 210 14.47 -4.40 -7.13
C ASP A 210 14.78 -5.67 -7.93
N ARG A 211 15.74 -6.51 -7.48
CA ARG A 211 16.08 -7.81 -8.10
C ARG A 211 14.87 -8.75 -8.21
N ASP A 212 13.96 -8.70 -7.22
CA ASP A 212 12.77 -9.52 -7.21
C ASP A 212 11.72 -8.96 -8.18
N LEU A 213 11.71 -7.63 -8.36
CA LEU A 213 10.80 -6.91 -9.24
C LEU A 213 11.22 -6.92 -10.72
N GLN A 214 12.48 -7.26 -11.03
CA GLN A 214 12.93 -7.40 -12.42
C GLN A 214 12.04 -8.37 -13.20
N PHE A 215 11.76 -8.05 -14.45
CA PHE A 215 11.05 -8.96 -15.33
C PHE A 215 11.91 -10.16 -15.65
N THR A 216 11.33 -11.35 -15.61
CA THR A 216 11.94 -12.54 -16.19
C THR A 216 11.84 -12.50 -17.72
N LEU A 217 12.57 -13.37 -18.40
CA LEU A 217 12.48 -13.48 -19.87
C LEU A 217 11.05 -13.80 -20.33
N GLU A 218 10.36 -14.65 -19.62
CA GLU A 218 8.98 -15.02 -19.95
C GLU A 218 7.99 -13.87 -19.68
N GLU A 219 8.17 -13.14 -18.56
CA GLU A 219 7.39 -11.94 -18.29
C GLU A 219 7.62 -10.85 -19.35
N THR A 220 8.87 -10.70 -19.83
CA THR A 220 9.21 -9.79 -20.93
C THR A 220 8.49 -10.16 -22.22
N LYS A 221 8.55 -11.41 -22.64
CA LYS A 221 7.82 -11.89 -23.83
C LYS A 221 6.32 -11.69 -23.71
N HIS A 222 5.77 -12.01 -22.54
CA HIS A 222 4.35 -11.87 -22.28
C HIS A 222 3.90 -10.39 -22.30
N TYR A 223 4.69 -9.49 -21.73
CA TYR A 223 4.44 -8.06 -21.77
C TYR A 223 4.39 -7.54 -23.22
N PHE A 224 5.38 -7.86 -24.02
CA PHE A 224 5.43 -7.41 -25.41
C PHE A 224 4.33 -8.03 -26.28
N SER A 225 4.00 -9.30 -26.09
CA SER A 225 2.95 -9.95 -26.87
C SER A 225 1.53 -9.49 -26.50
N ARG A 226 1.27 -9.25 -25.20
CA ARG A 226 -0.08 -8.93 -24.69
C ARG A 226 -0.35 -7.45 -24.58
N THR A 227 0.63 -6.69 -24.08
CA THR A 227 0.43 -5.25 -23.75
C THR A 227 0.86 -4.36 -24.91
N VAL A 228 1.92 -4.73 -25.62
CA VAL A 228 2.47 -3.95 -26.73
C VAL A 228 1.96 -4.48 -28.08
N ALA A 229 1.35 -5.67 -28.10
CA ALA A 229 0.92 -6.38 -29.33
C ALA A 229 2.08 -6.63 -30.33
N LEU A 230 3.34 -6.67 -29.86
CA LEU A 230 4.54 -6.89 -30.62
C LEU A 230 5.28 -8.15 -30.11
N PRO A 231 4.98 -9.34 -30.66
CA PRO A 231 5.64 -10.57 -30.19
C PRO A 231 7.13 -10.54 -30.51
N LEU A 232 7.96 -10.73 -29.46
CA LEU A 232 9.42 -10.77 -29.61
C LEU A 232 9.91 -12.19 -29.86
N SER A 233 10.92 -12.33 -30.75
CA SER A 233 11.70 -13.56 -30.80
C SER A 233 12.50 -13.77 -29.52
N ASN A 234 12.92 -15.00 -29.24
CA ASN A 234 13.76 -15.31 -28.07
C ASN A 234 15.02 -14.45 -28.03
N HIS A 235 15.67 -14.27 -29.15
CA HIS A 235 16.89 -13.47 -29.28
C HIS A 235 16.62 -11.98 -28.95
N HIS A 236 15.55 -11.39 -29.47
CA HIS A 236 15.20 -10.00 -29.19
C HIS A 236 14.80 -9.80 -27.74
N ALA A 237 14.02 -10.72 -27.16
CA ALA A 237 13.65 -10.67 -25.77
C ALA A 237 14.86 -10.75 -24.82
N GLN A 238 15.81 -11.66 -25.11
CA GLN A 238 17.07 -11.77 -24.34
C GLN A 238 17.92 -10.50 -24.44
N ARG A 239 18.06 -9.95 -25.64
CA ARG A 239 18.81 -8.71 -25.86
C ARG A 239 18.17 -7.54 -25.11
N LEU A 240 16.84 -7.40 -25.18
CA LEU A 240 16.12 -6.36 -24.47
C LEU A 240 16.29 -6.50 -22.96
N GLN A 241 16.18 -7.73 -22.45
CA GLN A 241 16.37 -7.99 -21.03
C GLN A 241 17.80 -7.71 -20.57
N SER A 242 18.82 -8.06 -21.35
CA SER A 242 20.21 -7.77 -21.01
C SER A 242 20.52 -6.27 -20.97
N VAL A 243 19.85 -5.45 -21.81
CA VAL A 243 20.05 -3.99 -21.85
C VAL A 243 19.26 -3.29 -20.75
N THR A 244 18.05 -3.77 -20.43
CA THR A 244 17.18 -3.15 -19.42
C THR A 244 17.34 -3.78 -18.05
N GLU A 245 18.07 -4.89 -17.92
CA GLU A 245 18.19 -5.70 -16.69
C GLU A 245 16.83 -6.05 -16.07
N GLY A 246 15.81 -6.19 -16.93
CA GLY A 246 14.44 -6.45 -16.48
C GLY A 246 13.71 -5.23 -15.89
N TRP A 247 14.27 -4.02 -16.03
CA TRP A 247 13.63 -2.78 -15.56
C TRP A 247 12.44 -2.43 -16.44
N ILE A 248 11.22 -2.46 -15.85
CA ILE A 248 9.96 -2.33 -16.61
C ILE A 248 9.80 -0.95 -17.27
N ALA A 249 10.25 0.12 -16.62
CA ALA A 249 10.17 1.44 -17.25
C ALA A 249 11.06 1.55 -18.48
N GLY A 250 12.25 0.93 -18.45
CA GLY A 250 13.13 0.82 -19.62
C GLY A 250 12.50 0.01 -20.75
N MET A 251 11.85 -1.09 -20.44
CA MET A 251 11.11 -1.89 -21.42
C MET A 251 9.94 -1.12 -22.03
N LYS A 252 9.21 -0.34 -21.23
CA LYS A 252 8.12 0.52 -21.72
C LYS A 252 8.64 1.60 -22.66
N ILE A 253 9.77 2.22 -22.35
CA ILE A 253 10.42 3.21 -23.24
C ILE A 253 10.85 2.56 -24.57
N ALA A 254 11.46 1.38 -24.47
CA ALA A 254 11.87 0.62 -25.65
C ALA A 254 10.68 0.22 -26.54
N SER A 255 9.53 -0.14 -25.95
CA SER A 255 8.32 -0.47 -26.71
C SER A 255 7.77 0.73 -27.49
N LEU A 256 7.74 1.91 -26.88
CA LEU A 256 7.30 3.15 -27.54
C LEU A 256 8.19 3.51 -28.74
N SER A 257 9.48 3.22 -28.66
CA SER A 257 10.43 3.43 -29.76
C SER A 257 10.24 2.42 -30.90
N ALA A 258 9.76 1.21 -30.61
CA ALA A 258 9.49 0.17 -31.60
C ALA A 258 8.16 0.38 -32.34
N GLU A 259 7.18 1.05 -31.73
CA GLU A 259 5.90 1.43 -32.37
C GLU A 259 6.06 2.58 -33.40
N LEU A 260 7.18 3.30 -33.35
CA LEU A 260 7.47 4.44 -34.24
C LEU A 260 8.29 4.04 -35.50
N GLN A 261 8.63 2.76 -35.66
CA GLN A 261 9.31 2.20 -36.83
C GLN A 261 8.40 1.24 -37.59
#